data_e63452548ff96146335deb7ec7a232c5
#
_entry.id   e63452548ff96146335deb7ec7a232c5
#
_cell.length_a   1.000
_cell.length_b   1.000
_cell.length_c   1.000
_cell.angle_alpha   90.00
_cell.angle_beta   90.00
_cell.angle_gamma   90.00
#
_symmetry.space_group_name_H-M   'P 1'
#
loop_
_entity.id
_entity.type
_entity.pdbx_description
1 polymer ?
#
loop_
_entity_poly.entity_id
_entity_poly.type
_entity_poly.pdbx_seq_one_letter_code
_entity_poly.pdbx_strand_id
1 'polypeptide(L)'
;MKYLFVITGVGLGHCTREESIINEILEKDKDAKIHIATYGTAYNYFKKKFPLTLISGLEFVDTKTKVSTFRVFKQNFNYIFKYFKNIKTIKKLIEKFNPDVVIVDAQPEGIAAAKALNKKSVFVYNMDLNHIHYKKHFGFYTYFILKSVKFCYKNANKVIIPVLTQTPRIEGKKYYVNPIIRDHPARLKDEFTLMKELGFERRPILVTIGGSKFGMRLVKTILQAAKYYDEQFIIFGVNVKPLSNNVICLPFKNNFLEYLKISKAVITLAGHSTLSEILFYKKPALVFPITNLLEQYQNINLIKQHAMISNLDDISLISFRNLFTNFLKKTEEYERKTRELKYIVNGSFQAANIILQEVSK
;
A
#
# COMPACT_ATOMS: atom_id res chain seq x y z
N MET A 1 -4.27 18.98 -19.14
CA MET A 1 -3.99 19.62 -17.82
C MET A 1 -2.63 19.18 -17.26
N LYS A 2 -2.08 19.87 -16.24
CA LYS A 2 -0.78 19.57 -15.63
C LYS A 2 -0.96 19.12 -14.19
N TYR A 3 -0.46 17.92 -13.86
CA TYR A 3 -0.60 17.30 -12.55
C TYR A 3 0.79 17.07 -11.93
N LEU A 4 1.03 17.65 -10.75
CA LEU A 4 2.24 17.38 -9.99
C LEU A 4 1.92 16.40 -8.86
N PHE A 5 2.51 15.22 -8.90
CA PHE A 5 2.45 14.23 -7.83
C PHE A 5 3.67 14.35 -6.92
N VAL A 6 3.45 14.41 -5.61
CA VAL A 6 4.50 14.39 -4.59
C VAL A 6 4.29 13.14 -3.75
N ILE A 7 5.09 12.10 -4.02
CA ILE A 7 4.84 10.75 -3.54
C ILE A 7 5.95 10.31 -2.58
N THR A 8 5.59 9.74 -1.44
CA THR A 8 6.56 9.11 -0.54
C THR A 8 7.25 7.93 -1.20
N GLY A 9 8.56 7.80 -0.96
CA GLY A 9 9.40 6.74 -1.53
C GLY A 9 9.49 5.47 -0.71
N VAL A 10 8.65 5.32 0.31
CA VAL A 10 8.68 4.18 1.23
C VAL A 10 7.77 3.05 0.74
N GLY A 11 8.37 1.93 0.32
CA GLY A 11 7.65 0.74 -0.14
C GLY A 11 6.98 0.90 -1.51
N LEU A 12 6.37 -0.18 -1.99
CA LEU A 12 5.70 -0.21 -3.30
C LEU A 12 4.23 0.19 -3.26
N GLY A 13 3.59 0.15 -2.09
CA GLY A 13 2.15 0.38 -1.96
C GLY A 13 1.70 1.78 -2.40
N HIS A 14 2.49 2.81 -2.08
CA HIS A 14 2.25 4.17 -2.54
C HIS A 14 2.44 4.30 -4.06
N CYS A 15 3.46 3.64 -4.61
CA CYS A 15 3.72 3.66 -6.05
C CYS A 15 2.56 3.08 -6.84
N THR A 16 2.10 1.88 -6.45
CA THR A 16 1.01 1.18 -7.16
C THR A 16 -0.33 1.88 -7.03
N ARG A 17 -0.59 2.49 -5.86
CA ARG A 17 -1.79 3.30 -5.64
C ARG A 17 -1.82 4.53 -6.53
N GLU A 18 -0.73 5.31 -6.53
CA GLU A 18 -0.68 6.54 -7.31
C GLU A 18 -0.61 6.26 -8.82
N GLU A 19 0.06 5.20 -9.25
CA GLU A 19 0.03 4.78 -10.66
C GLU A 19 -1.40 4.45 -11.13
N SER A 20 -2.18 3.77 -10.28
CA SER A 20 -3.59 3.47 -10.61
C SER A 20 -4.42 4.75 -10.78
N ILE A 21 -4.20 5.77 -9.93
CA ILE A 21 -4.87 7.07 -10.07
C ILE A 21 -4.39 7.81 -11.32
N ILE A 22 -3.07 7.80 -11.58
CA ILE A 22 -2.48 8.43 -12.77
C ILE A 22 -3.04 7.82 -14.04
N ASN A 23 -3.14 6.50 -14.12
CA ASN A 23 -3.69 5.81 -15.29
C ASN A 23 -5.14 6.22 -15.57
N GLU A 24 -5.99 6.32 -14.52
CA GLU A 24 -7.36 6.80 -14.66
C GLU A 24 -7.43 8.27 -15.10
N ILE A 25 -6.50 9.11 -14.67
CA ILE A 25 -6.39 10.49 -15.15
C ILE A 25 -6.03 10.52 -16.62
N LEU A 26 -5.02 9.74 -17.05
CA LEU A 26 -4.56 9.65 -18.44
C LEU A 26 -5.62 9.04 -19.37
N GLU A 27 -6.51 8.17 -18.86
CA GLU A 27 -7.66 7.67 -19.63
C GLU A 27 -8.67 8.77 -19.92
N LYS A 28 -8.88 9.72 -19.00
CA LYS A 28 -9.89 10.78 -19.09
C LYS A 28 -9.38 12.10 -19.66
N ASP A 29 -8.11 12.43 -19.42
CA ASP A 29 -7.42 13.60 -19.94
C ASP A 29 -6.21 13.13 -20.77
N LYS A 30 -6.44 12.93 -22.08
CA LYS A 30 -5.42 12.42 -22.99
C LYS A 30 -4.21 13.34 -23.16
N ASP A 31 -4.40 14.64 -22.89
CA ASP A 31 -3.36 15.68 -22.94
C ASP A 31 -2.72 15.94 -21.57
N ALA A 32 -3.03 15.13 -20.57
CA ALA A 32 -2.51 15.27 -19.22
C ALA A 32 -0.97 15.20 -19.21
N LYS A 33 -0.37 16.23 -18.57
CA LYS A 33 1.08 16.25 -18.32
C LYS A 33 1.32 15.92 -16.85
N ILE A 34 1.99 14.79 -16.63
CA ILE A 34 2.31 14.30 -15.30
C ILE A 34 3.77 14.60 -14.97
N HIS A 35 4.05 15.12 -13.80
CA HIS A 35 5.38 15.22 -13.21
C HIS A 35 5.37 14.66 -11.79
N ILE A 36 6.39 13.90 -11.39
CA ILE A 36 6.43 13.27 -10.07
C ILE A 36 7.66 13.74 -9.29
N ALA A 37 7.45 14.23 -8.08
CA ALA A 37 8.52 14.50 -7.12
C ALA A 37 8.54 13.37 -6.08
N THR A 38 9.64 12.63 -5.98
CA THR A 38 9.73 11.45 -5.11
C THR A 38 11.17 11.05 -4.81
N TYR A 39 11.35 9.95 -4.05
CA TYR A 39 12.65 9.38 -3.66
C TYR A 39 12.58 7.86 -3.53
N GLY A 40 13.71 7.22 -3.22
CA GLY A 40 13.79 5.82 -2.82
C GLY A 40 13.15 4.84 -3.79
N THR A 41 12.27 3.97 -3.29
CA THR A 41 11.59 2.94 -4.09
C THR A 41 10.73 3.54 -5.18
N ALA A 42 10.00 4.62 -4.90
CA ALA A 42 9.12 5.27 -5.87
C ALA A 42 9.92 5.93 -7.01
N TYR A 43 11.09 6.49 -6.72
CA TYR A 43 11.97 7.02 -7.78
C TYR A 43 12.35 5.92 -8.77
N ASN A 44 12.79 4.76 -8.28
CA ASN A 44 13.16 3.63 -9.14
C ASN A 44 11.97 3.06 -9.91
N TYR A 45 10.78 3.07 -9.31
CA TYR A 45 9.55 2.58 -9.90
C TYR A 45 9.07 3.44 -11.08
N PHE A 46 9.17 4.77 -10.94
CA PHE A 46 8.63 5.73 -11.92
C PHE A 46 9.65 6.25 -12.93
N LYS A 47 10.96 6.10 -12.72
CA LYS A 47 12.04 6.73 -13.53
C LYS A 47 11.99 6.46 -15.04
N LYS A 48 11.34 5.36 -15.47
CA LYS A 48 11.19 5.03 -16.90
C LYS A 48 9.78 5.34 -17.42
N LYS A 49 8.89 5.87 -16.59
CA LYS A 49 7.48 6.06 -16.91
C LYS A 49 7.09 7.54 -17.01
N PHE A 50 7.66 8.38 -16.16
CA PHE A 50 7.28 9.80 -16.04
C PHE A 50 8.49 10.70 -15.80
N PRO A 51 8.40 12.02 -16.14
CA PRO A 51 9.36 13.02 -15.70
C PRO A 51 9.45 13.08 -14.17
N LEU A 52 10.65 13.05 -13.60
CA LEU A 52 10.87 12.98 -12.17
C LEU A 52 11.70 14.14 -11.63
N THR A 53 11.41 14.53 -10.40
CA THR A 53 12.27 15.35 -9.55
C THR A 53 12.62 14.57 -8.29
N LEU A 54 13.92 14.39 -8.03
CA LEU A 54 14.38 13.74 -6.82
C LEU A 54 14.26 14.67 -5.61
N ILE A 55 13.60 14.20 -4.57
CA ILE A 55 13.51 14.82 -3.25
C ILE A 55 14.13 13.90 -2.20
N SER A 56 14.28 14.38 -0.97
CA SER A 56 14.70 13.55 0.15
C SER A 56 13.48 12.95 0.87
N GLY A 57 13.68 11.85 1.59
CA GLY A 57 12.61 11.25 2.36
C GLY A 57 13.07 10.67 3.67
N LEU A 58 12.09 10.14 4.43
CA LEU A 58 12.36 9.39 5.64
C LEU A 58 12.95 8.02 5.29
N GLU A 59 13.96 7.64 6.04
CA GLU A 59 14.60 6.33 5.94
C GLU A 59 14.11 5.45 7.10
N PHE A 60 13.57 4.28 6.79
CA PHE A 60 13.18 3.30 7.78
C PHE A 60 14.26 2.25 7.94
N VAL A 61 14.74 2.07 9.15
CA VAL A 61 15.72 1.02 9.47
C VAL A 61 14.98 -0.28 9.73
N ASP A 62 15.28 -1.26 8.89
CA ASP A 62 14.79 -2.62 9.08
C ASP A 62 15.40 -3.24 10.34
N THR A 63 14.60 -3.45 11.36
CA THR A 63 14.88 -4.41 12.42
C THR A 63 13.99 -5.63 12.18
N LYS A 64 14.51 -6.81 12.33
CA LYS A 64 13.95 -8.13 11.87
C LYS A 64 12.42 -8.27 11.84
N THR A 65 11.65 -7.64 12.74
CA THR A 65 10.17 -7.73 12.83
C THR A 65 9.50 -6.45 13.36
N LYS A 66 10.27 -5.47 13.85
CA LYS A 66 9.77 -4.27 14.55
C LYS A 66 10.36 -3.00 13.98
N VAL A 67 9.60 -1.91 14.00
CA VAL A 67 10.14 -0.57 13.78
C VAL A 67 10.78 -0.08 15.08
N SER A 68 12.08 0.19 15.06
CA SER A 68 12.78 0.79 16.20
C SER A 68 12.69 2.31 16.13
N THR A 69 11.89 2.92 17.00
CA THR A 69 11.71 4.38 17.08
C THR A 69 13.02 5.13 17.30
N PHE A 70 13.92 4.59 18.12
CA PHE A 70 15.23 5.20 18.40
C PHE A 70 16.16 5.18 17.15
N ARG A 71 16.21 4.07 16.44
CA ARG A 71 17.01 3.97 15.20
C ARG A 71 16.45 4.86 14.10
N VAL A 72 15.13 4.89 13.91
CA VAL A 72 14.48 5.79 12.96
C VAL A 72 14.81 7.25 13.31
N PHE A 73 14.77 7.66 14.58
CA PHE A 73 15.13 9.00 15.01
C PHE A 73 16.60 9.31 14.70
N LYS A 74 17.53 8.43 15.08
CA LYS A 74 18.97 8.61 14.82
C LYS A 74 19.29 8.75 13.33
N GLN A 75 18.68 7.93 12.48
CA GLN A 75 18.91 7.94 11.03
C GLN A 75 18.26 9.14 10.34
N ASN A 76 17.20 9.68 10.92
CA ASN A 76 16.49 10.84 10.39
C ASN A 76 16.78 12.13 11.19
N PHE A 77 17.86 12.19 11.95
CA PHE A 77 18.21 13.38 12.75
C PHE A 77 18.25 14.66 11.91
N ASN A 78 18.76 14.57 10.69
CA ASN A 78 18.84 15.69 9.74
C ASN A 78 17.55 15.89 8.93
N TYR A 79 16.45 15.20 9.25
CA TYR A 79 15.23 15.25 8.43
C TYR A 79 14.61 16.65 8.41
N ILE A 80 14.74 17.42 9.46
CA ILE A 80 14.24 18.79 9.50
C ILE A 80 14.86 19.68 8.39
N PHE A 81 16.16 19.53 8.14
CA PHE A 81 16.84 20.25 7.03
C PHE A 81 16.41 19.68 5.67
N LYS A 82 16.27 18.36 5.55
CA LYS A 82 15.74 17.69 4.34
C LYS A 82 14.32 18.18 4.04
N TYR A 83 13.48 18.35 5.05
CA TYR A 83 12.12 18.84 4.96
C TYR A 83 12.05 20.24 4.32
N PHE A 84 12.80 21.21 4.84
CA PHE A 84 12.84 22.57 4.28
C PHE A 84 13.46 22.62 2.88
N LYS A 85 14.50 21.81 2.64
CA LYS A 85 15.09 21.65 1.30
C LYS A 85 14.07 21.13 0.30
N ASN A 86 13.28 20.13 0.69
CA ASN A 86 12.21 19.57 -0.14
C ASN A 86 11.16 20.62 -0.47
N ILE A 87 10.67 21.40 0.52
CA ILE A 87 9.71 22.48 0.27
C ILE A 87 10.27 23.45 -0.78
N LYS A 88 11.54 23.88 -0.64
CA LYS A 88 12.20 24.76 -1.60
C LYS A 88 12.28 24.13 -3.00
N THR A 89 12.64 22.85 -3.08
CA THR A 89 12.72 22.12 -4.36
C THR A 89 11.35 21.99 -5.01
N ILE A 90 10.31 21.61 -4.24
CA ILE A 90 8.94 21.46 -4.74
C ILE A 90 8.36 22.81 -5.16
N LYS A 91 8.62 23.90 -4.42
CA LYS A 91 8.21 25.26 -4.82
C LYS A 91 8.79 25.64 -6.18
N LYS A 92 10.11 25.47 -6.38
CA LYS A 92 10.76 25.74 -7.68
C LYS A 92 10.15 24.87 -8.80
N LEU A 93 9.81 23.61 -8.49
CA LEU A 93 9.15 22.73 -9.46
C LEU A 93 7.74 23.23 -9.79
N ILE A 94 6.95 23.66 -8.80
CA ILE A 94 5.61 24.24 -9.01
C ILE A 94 5.72 25.50 -9.88
N GLU A 95 6.66 26.40 -9.60
CA GLU A 95 6.87 27.62 -10.39
C GLU A 95 7.25 27.30 -11.85
N LYS A 96 8.16 26.34 -12.07
CA LYS A 96 8.62 25.96 -13.41
C LYS A 96 7.58 25.16 -14.20
N PHE A 97 6.97 24.16 -13.58
CA PHE A 97 6.02 23.26 -14.23
C PHE A 97 4.62 23.87 -14.34
N ASN A 98 4.29 24.76 -13.41
CA ASN A 98 2.98 25.45 -13.27
C ASN A 98 1.82 24.44 -13.29
N PRO A 99 1.72 23.53 -12.32
CA PRO A 99 0.65 22.54 -12.27
C PRO A 99 -0.70 23.17 -11.98
N ASP A 100 -1.77 22.59 -12.52
CA ASP A 100 -3.15 22.95 -12.21
C ASP A 100 -3.56 22.44 -10.82
N VAL A 101 -2.99 21.30 -10.40
CA VAL A 101 -3.18 20.72 -9.07
C VAL A 101 -1.94 19.95 -8.61
N VAL A 102 -1.71 19.98 -7.30
CA VAL A 102 -0.64 19.20 -6.63
C VAL A 102 -1.29 18.05 -5.85
N ILE A 103 -1.01 16.80 -6.23
CA ILE A 103 -1.46 15.59 -5.56
C ILE A 103 -0.36 15.10 -4.65
N VAL A 104 -0.67 14.86 -3.39
CA VAL A 104 0.33 14.55 -2.37
C VAL A 104 -0.03 13.25 -1.68
N ASP A 105 0.85 12.26 -1.77
CA ASP A 105 0.72 10.99 -1.07
C ASP A 105 1.77 10.87 0.04
N ALA A 106 1.30 11.01 1.28
CA ALA A 106 2.09 10.84 2.52
C ALA A 106 3.39 11.67 2.59
N GLN A 107 3.47 12.79 1.83
CA GLN A 107 4.66 13.67 1.77
C GLN A 107 4.27 15.11 2.09
N PRO A 108 4.21 15.51 3.37
CA PRO A 108 3.64 16.79 3.82
C PRO A 108 4.28 18.04 3.21
N GLU A 109 5.54 17.95 2.76
CA GLU A 109 6.24 19.04 2.07
C GLU A 109 5.53 19.47 0.78
N GLY A 110 4.83 18.56 0.11
CA GLY A 110 4.03 18.87 -1.07
C GLY A 110 2.86 19.81 -0.74
N ILE A 111 2.13 19.53 0.36
CA ILE A 111 1.06 20.42 0.83
C ILE A 111 1.60 21.77 1.30
N ALA A 112 2.74 21.79 2.00
CA ALA A 112 3.37 23.01 2.46
C ALA A 112 3.79 23.91 1.26
N ALA A 113 4.40 23.32 0.23
CA ALA A 113 4.82 24.02 -0.98
C ALA A 113 3.62 24.55 -1.79
N ALA A 114 2.58 23.74 -1.99
CA ALA A 114 1.37 24.12 -2.70
C ALA A 114 0.66 25.29 -2.00
N LYS A 115 0.50 25.20 -0.67
CA LYS A 115 -0.09 26.30 0.14
C LYS A 115 0.70 27.59 0.03
N ALA A 116 2.04 27.52 0.11
CA ALA A 116 2.89 28.73 0.03
C ALA A 116 2.82 29.44 -1.32
N LEU A 117 2.37 28.77 -2.38
CA LEU A 117 2.21 29.30 -3.74
C LEU A 117 0.73 29.42 -4.16
N ASN A 118 -0.20 29.30 -3.22
CA ASN A 118 -1.65 29.33 -3.46
C ASN A 118 -2.12 28.35 -4.57
N LYS A 119 -1.46 27.19 -4.69
CA LYS A 119 -1.86 26.15 -5.63
C LYS A 119 -2.86 25.19 -5.01
N LYS A 120 -3.83 24.76 -5.81
CA LYS A 120 -4.78 23.70 -5.44
C LYS A 120 -4.03 22.42 -5.08
N SER A 121 -4.47 21.74 -4.03
CA SER A 121 -3.82 20.51 -3.58
C SER A 121 -4.82 19.47 -3.11
N VAL A 122 -4.52 18.21 -3.43
CA VAL A 122 -5.27 17.02 -3.00
C VAL A 122 -4.33 16.13 -2.21
N PHE A 123 -4.74 15.76 -1.00
CA PHE A 123 -3.98 14.85 -0.15
C PHE A 123 -4.58 13.45 -0.20
N VAL A 124 -3.78 12.46 -0.58
CA VAL A 124 -4.17 11.04 -0.63
C VAL A 124 -3.51 10.31 0.52
N TYR A 125 -4.29 9.75 1.43
CA TYR A 125 -3.76 8.99 2.55
C TYR A 125 -4.78 8.02 3.14
N ASN A 126 -4.34 6.82 3.45
CA ASN A 126 -5.20 5.72 3.91
C ASN A 126 -5.51 5.73 5.42
N MET A 127 -5.07 6.73 6.16
CA MET A 127 -5.29 6.81 7.60
C MET A 127 -6.36 7.86 7.94
N ASP A 128 -7.51 7.42 8.43
CA ASP A 128 -8.53 8.34 8.96
C ASP A 128 -8.19 8.75 10.39
N LEU A 129 -7.94 10.04 10.58
CA LEU A 129 -7.59 10.61 11.88
C LEU A 129 -8.70 10.50 12.94
N ASN A 130 -9.96 10.35 12.51
CA ASN A 130 -11.09 10.23 13.44
C ASN A 130 -11.15 8.86 14.12
N HIS A 131 -10.50 7.85 13.55
CA HIS A 131 -10.49 6.48 14.03
C HIS A 131 -9.13 6.02 14.58
N ILE A 132 -8.24 6.97 14.88
CA ILE A 132 -6.94 6.65 15.48
C ILE A 132 -7.10 6.39 16.97
N HIS A 133 -7.09 5.13 17.35
CA HIS A 133 -6.88 4.73 18.74
C HIS A 133 -5.38 4.80 19.06
N TYR A 134 -4.93 5.99 19.50
CA TYR A 134 -3.55 6.18 19.93
C TYR A 134 -3.30 5.40 21.23
N LYS A 135 -2.50 4.34 21.15
CA LYS A 135 -1.96 3.67 22.34
C LYS A 135 -0.55 4.24 22.60
N LYS A 136 -0.23 4.49 23.88
CA LYS A 136 1.10 5.03 24.30
C LYS A 136 2.32 4.28 23.77
N HIS A 137 2.14 3.05 23.28
CA HIS A 137 3.22 2.20 22.75
C HIS A 137 3.85 2.65 21.43
N PHE A 138 3.22 3.57 20.68
CA PHE A 138 3.71 3.97 19.35
C PHE A 138 4.85 5.00 19.35
N GLY A 139 5.25 5.51 20.54
CA GLY A 139 6.41 6.37 20.70
C GLY A 139 6.32 7.76 20.06
N PHE A 140 7.37 8.56 20.29
CA PHE A 140 7.44 9.98 19.91
C PHE A 140 7.40 10.22 18.39
N TYR A 141 7.95 9.28 17.60
CA TYR A 141 7.92 9.34 16.14
C TYR A 141 6.49 9.36 15.57
N THR A 142 5.59 8.54 16.12
CA THR A 142 4.19 8.50 15.70
C THR A 142 3.46 9.83 15.93
N TYR A 143 3.83 10.54 16.99
CA TYR A 143 3.28 11.88 17.26
C TYR A 143 3.61 12.87 16.14
N PHE A 144 4.85 12.85 15.61
CA PHE A 144 5.22 13.69 14.46
C PHE A 144 4.49 13.30 13.19
N ILE A 145 4.34 12.00 12.91
CA ILE A 145 3.54 11.56 11.76
C ILE A 145 2.11 12.09 11.89
N LEU A 146 1.49 11.91 13.04
CA LEU A 146 0.12 12.39 13.26
C LEU A 146 -0.02 13.91 13.12
N LYS A 147 0.94 14.68 13.63
CA LYS A 147 0.97 16.14 13.41
C LYS A 147 1.10 16.50 11.93
N SER A 148 1.97 15.81 11.20
CA SER A 148 2.15 16.02 9.77
C SER A 148 0.89 15.69 8.98
N VAL A 149 0.24 14.57 9.29
CA VAL A 149 -1.03 14.18 8.68
C VAL A 149 -2.13 15.19 9.01
N LYS A 150 -2.28 15.62 10.26
CA LYS A 150 -3.22 16.69 10.65
C LYS A 150 -2.99 17.99 9.90
N PHE A 151 -1.71 18.37 9.71
CA PHE A 151 -1.34 19.53 8.91
C PHE A 151 -1.83 19.39 7.46
N CYS A 152 -1.61 18.22 6.84
CA CYS A 152 -2.07 17.95 5.47
C CYS A 152 -3.59 18.00 5.38
N TYR A 153 -4.31 17.36 6.31
CA TYR A 153 -5.77 17.39 6.37
C TYR A 153 -6.33 18.80 6.52
N LYS A 154 -5.67 19.65 7.32
CA LYS A 154 -6.09 21.04 7.51
C LYS A 154 -5.91 21.89 6.24
N ASN A 155 -4.80 21.71 5.52
CA ASN A 155 -4.34 22.65 4.50
C ASN A 155 -4.58 22.20 3.04
N ALA A 156 -4.84 20.91 2.78
CA ALA A 156 -5.26 20.46 1.46
C ALA A 156 -6.68 20.95 1.12
N ASN A 157 -6.96 21.20 -0.16
CA ASN A 157 -8.30 21.54 -0.66
C ASN A 157 -9.25 20.33 -0.54
N LYS A 158 -8.78 19.15 -0.96
CA LYS A 158 -9.49 17.89 -0.81
C LYS A 158 -8.60 16.84 -0.19
N VAL A 159 -9.20 15.87 0.51
CA VAL A 159 -8.53 14.71 1.12
C VAL A 159 -9.20 13.45 0.62
N ILE A 160 -8.45 12.57 -0.01
CA ILE A 160 -8.92 11.27 -0.50
C ILE A 160 -8.44 10.20 0.48
N ILE A 161 -9.37 9.41 1.01
CA ILE A 161 -9.10 8.36 1.97
C ILE A 161 -9.57 7.02 1.38
N PRO A 162 -8.68 6.20 0.82
CA PRO A 162 -9.02 4.85 0.42
C PRO A 162 -9.42 4.03 1.64
N VAL A 163 -10.61 3.43 1.62
CA VAL A 163 -11.10 2.57 2.70
C VAL A 163 -10.79 1.10 2.42
N LEU A 164 -10.84 0.23 3.44
CA LEU A 164 -10.72 -1.22 3.28
C LEU A 164 -12.10 -1.90 3.31
N THR A 165 -12.85 -1.66 4.37
CA THR A 165 -14.16 -2.34 4.59
C THR A 165 -15.30 -1.36 4.83
N GLN A 166 -14.98 -0.06 5.04
CA GLN A 166 -15.99 0.95 5.27
C GLN A 166 -16.69 1.34 3.96
N THR A 167 -17.89 1.88 4.10
CA THR A 167 -18.65 2.42 2.97
C THR A 167 -18.04 3.75 2.50
N PRO A 168 -17.86 3.96 1.19
CA PRO A 168 -17.51 5.25 0.62
C PRO A 168 -18.50 6.34 1.01
N ARG A 169 -18.00 7.52 1.36
CA ARG A 169 -18.79 8.68 1.79
C ARG A 169 -18.03 9.98 1.65
N ILE A 170 -18.71 11.09 1.82
CA ILE A 170 -18.11 12.44 1.81
C ILE A 170 -18.39 13.08 3.16
N GLU A 171 -17.35 13.62 3.78
CA GLU A 171 -17.41 14.39 5.03
C GLU A 171 -16.65 15.72 4.85
N GLY A 172 -17.36 16.79 4.47
CA GLY A 172 -16.75 18.06 4.14
C GLY A 172 -15.77 17.92 2.96
N LYS A 173 -14.48 18.16 3.20
CA LYS A 173 -13.44 17.98 2.18
C LYS A 173 -12.78 16.59 2.16
N LYS A 174 -13.26 15.66 2.98
CA LYS A 174 -12.80 14.26 3.01
C LYS A 174 -13.69 13.41 2.14
N TYR A 175 -13.07 12.71 1.21
CA TYR A 175 -13.69 11.80 0.28
C TYR A 175 -13.20 10.38 0.58
N TYR A 176 -14.04 9.57 1.19
CA TYR A 176 -13.77 8.16 1.41
C TYR A 176 -14.12 7.39 0.15
N VAL A 177 -13.12 6.77 -0.46
CA VAL A 177 -13.25 6.05 -1.74
C VAL A 177 -13.06 4.55 -1.51
N ASN A 178 -13.58 3.73 -2.43
CA ASN A 178 -13.33 2.29 -2.43
C ASN A 178 -11.83 1.98 -2.36
N PRO A 179 -11.44 0.74 -2.04
CA PRO A 179 -10.04 0.33 -2.11
C PRO A 179 -9.45 0.66 -3.48
N ILE A 180 -8.27 1.28 -3.48
CA ILE A 180 -7.52 1.56 -4.72
C ILE A 180 -6.67 0.32 -5.03
N ILE A 181 -6.91 -0.27 -6.18
CA ILE A 181 -6.24 -1.46 -6.68
C ILE A 181 -5.62 -1.19 -8.05
N ARG A 182 -4.58 -1.94 -8.40
CA ARG A 182 -3.87 -1.77 -9.70
C ARG A 182 -4.76 -2.06 -10.89
N ASP A 183 -5.53 -3.14 -10.83
CA ASP A 183 -6.47 -3.50 -11.90
C ASP A 183 -7.68 -4.28 -11.35
N HIS A 184 -8.79 -4.16 -12.05
CA HIS A 184 -10.03 -4.84 -11.68
C HIS A 184 -9.95 -6.33 -12.09
N PRO A 185 -10.37 -7.29 -11.22
CA PRO A 185 -10.29 -8.71 -11.54
C PRO A 185 -11.01 -9.11 -12.84
N ALA A 186 -12.03 -8.37 -13.27
CA ALA A 186 -12.74 -8.62 -14.52
C ALA A 186 -11.93 -8.26 -15.79
N ARG A 187 -10.87 -7.44 -15.65
CA ARG A 187 -9.96 -7.11 -16.77
C ARG A 187 -8.90 -8.19 -17.01
N LEU A 188 -8.65 -9.05 -16.04
CA LEU A 188 -7.73 -10.17 -16.17
C LEU A 188 -8.44 -11.36 -16.83
N LYS A 189 -7.67 -12.21 -17.51
CA LYS A 189 -8.14 -13.51 -18.01
C LYS A 189 -8.85 -14.28 -16.89
N ASP A 190 -9.73 -15.20 -17.25
CA ASP A 190 -10.40 -16.07 -16.28
C ASP A 190 -9.39 -16.94 -15.52
N GLU A 191 -9.83 -17.48 -14.38
CA GLU A 191 -8.94 -18.20 -13.46
C GLU A 191 -8.37 -19.48 -14.07
N PHE A 192 -9.16 -20.20 -14.85
CA PHE A 192 -8.74 -21.45 -15.50
C PHE A 192 -7.63 -21.18 -16.52
N THR A 193 -7.83 -20.18 -17.39
CA THR A 193 -6.81 -19.76 -18.36
C THR A 193 -5.51 -19.31 -17.70
N LEU A 194 -5.60 -18.51 -16.63
CA LEU A 194 -4.42 -18.06 -15.88
C LEU A 194 -3.69 -19.23 -15.19
N MET A 195 -4.42 -20.17 -14.61
CA MET A 195 -3.79 -21.35 -13.99
C MET A 195 -2.99 -22.15 -15.01
N LYS A 196 -3.55 -22.38 -16.20
CA LYS A 196 -2.87 -23.09 -17.29
C LYS A 196 -1.63 -22.34 -17.77
N GLU A 197 -1.73 -21.02 -18.03
CA GLU A 197 -0.62 -20.19 -18.50
C GLU A 197 0.51 -20.05 -17.48
N LEU A 198 0.17 -20.02 -16.20
CA LEU A 198 1.15 -19.92 -15.11
C LEU A 198 1.67 -21.28 -14.62
N GLY A 199 1.15 -22.39 -15.18
CA GLY A 199 1.61 -23.76 -14.89
C GLY A 199 1.12 -24.32 -13.56
N PHE A 200 -0.10 -23.99 -13.12
CA PHE A 200 -0.69 -24.46 -11.88
C PHE A 200 -1.86 -25.42 -12.13
N GLU A 201 -1.78 -26.61 -11.56
CA GLU A 201 -2.88 -27.60 -11.57
C GLU A 201 -3.87 -27.37 -10.43
N ARG A 202 -3.40 -26.76 -9.33
CA ARG A 202 -4.18 -26.45 -8.12
C ARG A 202 -3.98 -25.01 -7.72
N ARG A 203 -5.00 -24.38 -7.13
CA ARG A 203 -4.93 -23.02 -6.61
C ARG A 203 -3.86 -22.91 -5.52
N PRO A 204 -2.81 -22.10 -5.70
CA PRO A 204 -1.72 -22.00 -4.73
C PRO A 204 -2.07 -21.11 -3.54
N ILE A 205 -1.31 -21.22 -2.47
CA ILE A 205 -1.23 -20.26 -1.38
C ILE A 205 -0.22 -19.17 -1.79
N LEU A 206 -0.69 -17.94 -1.95
CA LEU A 206 0.17 -16.80 -2.30
C LEU A 206 0.75 -16.19 -1.04
N VAL A 207 2.07 -16.08 -0.97
CA VAL A 207 2.80 -15.41 0.12
C VAL A 207 3.43 -14.14 -0.41
N THR A 208 3.14 -12.99 0.20
CA THR A 208 3.77 -11.72 -0.17
C THR A 208 4.06 -10.85 1.05
N ILE A 209 5.24 -10.24 1.08
CA ILE A 209 5.68 -9.35 2.16
C ILE A 209 5.79 -7.89 1.71
N GLY A 210 5.23 -7.54 0.55
CA GLY A 210 5.12 -6.17 0.05
C GLY A 210 6.46 -5.46 -0.22
N GLY A 211 7.53 -6.20 -0.54
CA GLY A 211 8.86 -5.64 -0.80
C GLY A 211 9.61 -5.17 0.47
N SER A 212 9.09 -5.45 1.65
CA SER A 212 9.71 -5.13 2.94
C SER A 212 10.55 -6.29 3.47
N LYS A 213 11.72 -5.98 4.03
CA LYS A 213 12.56 -6.99 4.71
C LYS A 213 11.99 -7.46 6.05
N PHE A 214 11.03 -6.74 6.62
CA PHE A 214 10.37 -7.11 7.89
C PHE A 214 9.71 -8.49 7.85
N GLY A 215 9.19 -8.92 6.70
CA GLY A 215 8.55 -10.21 6.52
C GLY A 215 9.50 -11.39 6.29
N MET A 216 10.81 -11.21 6.22
CA MET A 216 11.75 -12.29 5.88
C MET A 216 11.77 -13.43 6.92
N ARG A 217 11.46 -13.15 8.20
CA ARG A 217 11.30 -14.21 9.21
C ARG A 217 10.10 -15.10 8.89
N LEU A 218 8.97 -14.48 8.51
CA LEU A 218 7.76 -15.20 8.07
C LEU A 218 8.07 -16.07 6.85
N VAL A 219 8.74 -15.53 5.83
CA VAL A 219 9.14 -16.28 4.64
C VAL A 219 9.99 -17.49 5.00
N LYS A 220 11.02 -17.35 5.86
CA LYS A 220 11.87 -18.47 6.32
C LYS A 220 11.05 -19.54 7.04
N THR A 221 10.12 -19.12 7.90
CA THR A 221 9.25 -20.07 8.62
C THR A 221 8.33 -20.81 7.67
N ILE A 222 7.76 -20.15 6.65
CA ILE A 222 6.91 -20.78 5.63
C ILE A 222 7.70 -21.77 4.79
N LEU A 223 8.92 -21.43 4.36
CA LEU A 223 9.80 -22.35 3.62
C LEU A 223 10.07 -23.64 4.38
N GLN A 224 10.27 -23.56 5.70
CA GLN A 224 10.47 -24.73 6.56
C GLN A 224 9.17 -25.53 6.78
N ALA A 225 8.02 -24.82 6.83
CA ALA A 225 6.73 -25.43 7.12
C ALA A 225 6.07 -26.08 5.89
N ALA A 226 6.33 -25.58 4.69
CA ALA A 226 5.64 -25.97 3.46
C ALA A 226 5.68 -27.48 3.19
N LYS A 227 6.78 -28.15 3.48
CA LYS A 227 6.95 -29.60 3.30
C LYS A 227 5.97 -30.47 4.10
N TYR A 228 5.25 -29.90 5.07
CA TYR A 228 4.27 -30.63 5.89
C TYR A 228 2.84 -30.49 5.36
N TYR A 229 2.64 -29.85 4.18
CA TYR A 229 1.35 -29.60 3.57
C TYR A 229 1.35 -30.03 2.10
N ASP A 230 0.20 -30.47 1.63
CA ASP A 230 -0.03 -30.75 0.20
C ASP A 230 -0.29 -29.47 -0.61
N GLU A 231 -0.46 -28.33 0.07
CA GLU A 231 -0.68 -27.02 -0.56
C GLU A 231 0.54 -26.59 -1.37
N GLN A 232 0.31 -26.04 -2.55
CA GLN A 232 1.35 -25.40 -3.36
C GLN A 232 1.52 -23.95 -2.91
N PHE A 233 2.76 -23.49 -2.69
CA PHE A 233 3.06 -22.15 -2.24
C PHE A 233 3.78 -21.35 -3.31
N ILE A 234 3.35 -20.09 -3.50
CA ILE A 234 4.08 -19.09 -4.26
C ILE A 234 4.57 -18.03 -3.29
N ILE A 235 5.88 -17.85 -3.17
CA ILE A 235 6.48 -16.75 -2.40
C ILE A 235 6.89 -15.66 -3.37
N PHE A 236 6.15 -14.56 -3.37
CA PHE A 236 6.25 -13.51 -4.38
C PHE A 236 7.05 -12.29 -3.88
N GLY A 237 7.91 -11.75 -4.75
CA GLY A 237 8.70 -10.55 -4.46
C GLY A 237 9.97 -10.80 -3.65
N VAL A 238 10.44 -12.05 -3.58
CA VAL A 238 11.66 -12.44 -2.88
C VAL A 238 12.58 -13.29 -3.76
N ASN A 239 13.88 -13.14 -3.55
CA ASN A 239 14.89 -13.97 -4.22
C ASN A 239 15.52 -14.92 -3.19
N VAL A 240 14.84 -16.04 -2.95
CA VAL A 240 15.29 -17.09 -2.02
C VAL A 240 15.13 -18.46 -2.69
N LYS A 241 15.94 -19.44 -2.28
CA LYS A 241 15.79 -20.81 -2.77
C LYS A 241 14.63 -21.51 -2.07
N PRO A 242 13.76 -22.24 -2.79
CA PRO A 242 12.76 -23.10 -2.18
C PRO A 242 13.42 -24.24 -1.42
N LEU A 243 12.78 -24.69 -0.34
CA LEU A 243 13.25 -25.81 0.50
C LEU A 243 12.44 -27.10 0.28
N SER A 244 11.42 -27.06 -0.58
CA SER A 244 10.58 -28.22 -0.94
C SER A 244 9.97 -28.03 -2.32
N ASN A 245 9.57 -29.13 -2.96
CA ASN A 245 9.06 -29.13 -4.35
C ASN A 245 7.70 -28.43 -4.50
N ASN A 246 6.95 -28.28 -3.42
CA ASN A 246 5.66 -27.57 -3.40
C ASN A 246 5.79 -26.06 -3.19
N VAL A 247 7.00 -25.48 -3.27
CA VAL A 247 7.25 -24.04 -3.13
C VAL A 247 7.89 -23.48 -4.39
N ILE A 248 7.30 -22.39 -4.91
CA ILE A 248 7.87 -21.58 -5.99
C ILE A 248 8.20 -20.20 -5.44
N CYS A 249 9.46 -19.78 -5.58
CA CYS A 249 9.91 -18.44 -5.19
C CYS A 249 10.04 -17.58 -6.44
N LEU A 250 9.32 -16.47 -6.50
CA LEU A 250 9.30 -15.56 -7.64
C LEU A 250 9.88 -14.20 -7.23
N PRO A 251 10.80 -13.64 -8.02
CA PRO A 251 11.21 -12.25 -7.86
C PRO A 251 10.02 -11.32 -8.11
N PHE A 252 10.20 -10.02 -7.86
CA PHE A 252 9.18 -9.04 -8.19
C PHE A 252 8.84 -9.08 -9.70
N LYS A 253 7.56 -9.22 -10.02
CA LYS A 253 7.00 -9.18 -11.38
C LYS A 253 5.78 -8.27 -11.41
N ASN A 254 5.47 -7.72 -12.58
CA ASN A 254 4.33 -6.80 -12.74
C ASN A 254 2.97 -7.53 -12.70
N ASN A 255 2.94 -8.82 -12.99
CA ASN A 255 1.72 -9.64 -13.05
C ASN A 255 1.29 -10.26 -11.70
N PHE A 256 1.58 -9.61 -10.59
CA PHE A 256 1.19 -10.06 -9.25
C PHE A 256 -0.32 -10.37 -9.13
N LEU A 257 -1.17 -9.56 -9.78
CA LEU A 257 -2.63 -9.71 -9.70
C LEU A 257 -3.14 -11.00 -10.36
N GLU A 258 -2.44 -11.53 -11.35
CA GLU A 258 -2.73 -12.83 -11.94
C GLU A 258 -2.53 -13.95 -10.90
N TYR A 259 -1.40 -13.92 -10.18
CA TYR A 259 -1.15 -14.86 -9.08
C TYR A 259 -2.15 -14.68 -7.93
N LEU A 260 -2.53 -13.45 -7.61
CA LEU A 260 -3.58 -13.18 -6.63
C LEU A 260 -4.92 -13.76 -7.08
N LYS A 261 -5.28 -13.60 -8.36
CA LYS A 261 -6.55 -14.09 -8.90
C LYS A 261 -6.67 -15.61 -8.83
N ILE A 262 -5.59 -16.35 -9.13
CA ILE A 262 -5.60 -17.82 -9.06
C ILE A 262 -5.40 -18.38 -7.65
N SER A 263 -5.00 -17.56 -6.67
CA SER A 263 -4.68 -18.06 -5.33
C SER A 263 -5.90 -18.58 -4.59
N LYS A 264 -5.73 -19.67 -3.82
CA LYS A 264 -6.69 -20.21 -2.86
C LYS A 264 -6.81 -19.29 -1.65
N ALA A 265 -5.67 -18.81 -1.16
CA ALA A 265 -5.58 -17.93 -0.01
C ALA A 265 -4.26 -17.14 -0.05
N VAL A 266 -4.16 -16.09 0.78
CA VAL A 266 -2.99 -15.20 0.82
C VAL A 266 -2.42 -15.14 2.22
N ILE A 267 -1.07 -15.21 2.34
CA ILE A 267 -0.33 -14.93 3.57
C ILE A 267 0.45 -13.63 3.35
N THR A 268 0.22 -12.61 4.19
CA THR A 268 0.81 -11.30 3.96
C THR A 268 1.08 -10.50 5.23
N LEU A 269 1.81 -9.40 5.08
CA LEU A 269 1.86 -8.33 6.08
C LEU A 269 0.63 -7.42 5.93
N ALA A 270 0.39 -6.55 6.92
CA ALA A 270 -0.81 -5.71 6.95
C ALA A 270 -0.67 -4.37 6.16
N GLY A 271 0.02 -4.39 5.01
CA GLY A 271 0.14 -3.21 4.14
C GLY A 271 -1.18 -2.88 3.43
N HIS A 272 -1.61 -1.61 3.47
CA HIS A 272 -2.92 -1.17 2.98
C HIS A 272 -3.20 -1.56 1.52
N SER A 273 -2.28 -1.28 0.59
CA SER A 273 -2.49 -1.57 -0.83
C SER A 273 -2.64 -3.07 -1.12
N THR A 274 -1.84 -3.92 -0.46
CA THR A 274 -1.96 -5.37 -0.59
C THR A 274 -3.29 -5.87 -0.02
N LEU A 275 -3.70 -5.35 1.14
CA LEU A 275 -5.00 -5.70 1.73
C LEU A 275 -6.17 -5.22 0.86
N SER A 276 -6.06 -4.04 0.24
CA SER A 276 -7.04 -3.53 -0.72
C SER A 276 -7.26 -4.51 -1.87
N GLU A 277 -6.18 -5.01 -2.46
CA GLU A 277 -6.25 -5.98 -3.55
C GLU A 277 -6.80 -7.33 -3.09
N ILE A 278 -6.36 -7.86 -1.96
CA ILE A 278 -6.84 -9.11 -1.38
C ILE A 278 -8.36 -9.08 -1.15
N LEU A 279 -8.85 -8.01 -0.49
CA LEU A 279 -10.28 -7.85 -0.20
C LEU A 279 -11.10 -7.64 -1.48
N PHE A 280 -10.57 -6.87 -2.43
CA PHE A 280 -11.24 -6.63 -3.70
C PHE A 280 -11.34 -7.91 -4.55
N TYR A 281 -10.28 -8.72 -4.54
CA TYR A 281 -10.23 -10.04 -5.22
C TYR A 281 -10.91 -11.16 -4.43
N LYS A 282 -11.51 -10.84 -3.27
CA LYS A 282 -12.28 -11.77 -2.42
C LYS A 282 -11.46 -12.97 -1.92
N LYS A 283 -10.19 -12.76 -1.62
CA LYS A 283 -9.31 -13.84 -1.20
C LYS A 283 -9.24 -13.93 0.33
N PRO A 284 -9.37 -15.15 0.91
CA PRO A 284 -9.07 -15.38 2.33
C PRO A 284 -7.64 -14.99 2.65
N ALA A 285 -7.40 -14.36 3.80
CA ALA A 285 -6.06 -13.92 4.16
C ALA A 285 -5.66 -14.29 5.59
N LEU A 286 -4.39 -14.68 5.75
CA LEU A 286 -3.69 -14.77 7.01
C LEU A 286 -2.69 -13.61 7.08
N VAL A 287 -2.90 -12.68 8.01
CA VAL A 287 -2.24 -11.37 8.04
C VAL A 287 -1.37 -11.21 9.28
N PHE A 288 -0.14 -10.78 9.07
CA PHE A 288 0.86 -10.53 10.09
C PHE A 288 1.27 -9.05 10.12
N PRO A 289 0.76 -8.22 11.04
CA PRO A 289 1.17 -6.82 11.13
C PRO A 289 2.61 -6.70 11.63
N ILE A 290 3.32 -5.69 11.12
CA ILE A 290 4.62 -5.27 11.65
C ILE A 290 4.39 -4.55 12.98
N THR A 291 5.06 -5.02 14.03
CA THR A 291 4.95 -4.45 15.38
C THR A 291 5.42 -2.99 15.40
N ASN A 292 4.70 -2.14 16.14
CA ASN A 292 4.94 -0.70 16.28
C ASN A 292 4.72 0.13 15.00
N LEU A 293 4.03 -0.39 13.99
CA LEU A 293 3.64 0.37 12.80
C LEU A 293 2.15 0.74 12.90
N LEU A 294 1.87 2.00 13.25
CA LEU A 294 0.49 2.50 13.50
C LEU A 294 -0.46 2.23 12.33
N GLU A 295 -0.01 2.47 11.09
CA GLU A 295 -0.81 2.23 9.90
C GLU A 295 -1.28 0.78 9.81
N GLN A 296 -0.37 -0.18 10.02
CA GLN A 296 -0.72 -1.60 9.96
C GLN A 296 -1.63 -2.02 11.10
N TYR A 297 -1.44 -1.43 12.28
CA TYR A 297 -2.35 -1.66 13.41
C TYR A 297 -3.78 -1.19 13.09
N GLN A 298 -3.93 -0.05 12.43
CA GLN A 298 -5.25 0.41 11.98
C GLN A 298 -5.84 -0.49 10.90
N ASN A 299 -5.04 -0.88 9.93
CA ASN A 299 -5.48 -1.77 8.86
C ASN A 299 -6.05 -3.08 9.42
N ILE A 300 -5.37 -3.73 10.39
CA ILE A 300 -5.89 -4.98 10.98
C ILE A 300 -7.19 -4.78 11.77
N ASN A 301 -7.36 -3.65 12.45
CA ASN A 301 -8.62 -3.36 13.14
C ASN A 301 -9.81 -3.25 12.17
N LEU A 302 -9.57 -2.74 10.96
CA LEU A 302 -10.60 -2.62 9.93
C LEU A 302 -10.98 -3.97 9.30
N ILE A 303 -10.02 -4.88 9.18
CA ILE A 303 -10.22 -6.16 8.47
C ILE A 303 -10.39 -7.38 9.38
N LYS A 304 -10.35 -7.23 10.70
CA LYS A 304 -10.37 -8.36 11.67
C LYS A 304 -11.52 -9.35 11.51
N GLN A 305 -12.64 -8.93 10.89
CA GLN A 305 -13.76 -9.81 10.59
C GLN A 305 -13.61 -10.55 9.24
N HIS A 306 -12.71 -10.08 8.36
CA HIS A 306 -12.53 -10.57 6.99
C HIS A 306 -11.22 -11.31 6.77
N ALA A 307 -10.34 -11.35 7.77
CA ALA A 307 -9.04 -12.02 7.70
C ALA A 307 -8.65 -12.61 9.05
N MET A 308 -7.87 -13.70 9.03
CA MET A 308 -7.21 -14.19 10.23
C MET A 308 -5.96 -13.35 10.50
N ILE A 309 -5.81 -12.86 11.73
CA ILE A 309 -4.69 -12.01 12.14
C ILE A 309 -3.85 -12.74 13.17
N SER A 310 -2.53 -12.66 13.03
CA SER A 310 -1.59 -13.23 13.97
C SER A 310 -0.38 -12.33 14.20
N ASN A 311 0.41 -12.63 15.23
CA ASN A 311 1.59 -11.85 15.59
C ASN A 311 2.83 -12.37 14.84
N LEU A 312 3.60 -11.44 14.25
CA LEU A 312 4.85 -11.76 13.56
C LEU A 312 6.01 -12.03 14.53
N ASP A 313 5.99 -11.43 15.73
CA ASP A 313 7.11 -11.52 16.69
C ASP A 313 7.28 -12.92 17.27
N ASP A 314 6.18 -13.63 17.51
CA ASP A 314 6.15 -14.92 18.18
C ASP A 314 6.13 -16.12 17.21
N ILE A 315 6.37 -15.82 15.91
CA ILE A 315 6.30 -16.86 14.89
C ILE A 315 7.47 -17.84 14.99
N SER A 316 7.15 -19.11 15.18
CA SER A 316 8.04 -20.26 15.12
C SER A 316 7.49 -21.29 14.13
N LEU A 317 8.26 -22.34 13.80
CA LEU A 317 7.78 -23.41 12.94
C LEU A 317 6.52 -24.09 13.50
N ILE A 318 6.53 -24.38 14.80
CA ILE A 318 5.41 -25.06 15.47
C ILE A 318 4.17 -24.15 15.53
N SER A 319 4.35 -22.90 16.00
CA SER A 319 3.23 -21.94 16.10
C SER A 319 2.64 -21.62 14.73
N PHE A 320 3.47 -21.49 13.69
CA PHE A 320 2.99 -21.27 12.33
C PHE A 320 2.20 -22.48 11.81
N ARG A 321 2.68 -23.73 12.01
CA ARG A 321 1.96 -24.93 11.57
C ARG A 321 0.57 -25.02 12.19
N ASN A 322 0.46 -24.83 13.50
CA ASN A 322 -0.83 -24.83 14.19
C ASN A 322 -1.77 -23.75 13.68
N LEU A 323 -1.25 -22.52 13.52
CA LEU A 323 -1.98 -21.39 12.98
C LEU A 323 -2.45 -21.62 11.55
N PHE A 324 -1.56 -22.08 10.67
CA PHE A 324 -1.87 -22.28 9.26
C PHE A 324 -2.85 -23.42 9.04
N THR A 325 -2.74 -24.52 9.79
CA THR A 325 -3.73 -25.60 9.77
C THR A 325 -5.12 -25.10 10.20
N ASN A 326 -5.19 -24.26 11.25
CA ASN A 326 -6.45 -23.63 11.66
C ASN A 326 -6.98 -22.65 10.59
N PHE A 327 -6.10 -21.89 9.95
CA PHE A 327 -6.47 -20.99 8.86
C PHE A 327 -7.06 -21.74 7.66
N LEU A 328 -6.43 -22.85 7.24
CA LEU A 328 -6.93 -23.67 6.13
C LEU A 328 -8.35 -24.19 6.38
N LYS A 329 -8.68 -24.57 7.62
CA LYS A 329 -10.04 -24.99 8.00
C LYS A 329 -11.08 -23.86 7.93
N LYS A 330 -10.62 -22.60 7.97
CA LYS A 330 -11.48 -21.41 7.97
C LYS A 330 -11.43 -20.61 6.66
N THR A 331 -10.76 -21.09 5.63
CA THR A 331 -10.64 -20.38 4.35
C THR A 331 -12.01 -20.08 3.73
N GLU A 332 -12.93 -21.04 3.73
CA GLU A 332 -14.30 -20.85 3.19
C GLU A 332 -15.09 -19.80 3.99
N GLU A 333 -14.95 -19.79 5.31
CA GLU A 333 -15.56 -18.77 6.16
C GLU A 333 -15.08 -17.37 5.80
N TYR A 334 -13.76 -17.19 5.66
CA TYR A 334 -13.18 -15.89 5.30
C TYR A 334 -13.48 -15.50 3.85
N GLU A 335 -13.54 -16.45 2.93
CA GLU A 335 -13.96 -16.20 1.55
C GLU A 335 -15.40 -15.68 1.51
N ARG A 336 -16.33 -16.32 2.22
CA ARG A 336 -17.71 -15.85 2.35
C ARG A 336 -17.78 -14.42 2.90
N LYS A 337 -17.08 -14.15 4.01
CA LYS A 337 -17.04 -12.81 4.63
C LYS A 337 -16.46 -11.74 3.69
N THR A 338 -15.45 -12.07 2.90
CA THR A 338 -14.90 -11.11 1.93
C THR A 338 -15.84 -10.89 0.74
N ARG A 339 -16.64 -11.88 0.35
CA ARG A 339 -17.65 -11.74 -0.70
C ARG A 339 -18.80 -10.81 -0.30
N GLU A 340 -19.09 -10.64 0.98
CA GLU A 340 -20.08 -9.69 1.50
C GLU A 340 -19.68 -8.23 1.27
N LEU A 341 -18.37 -7.94 1.12
CA LEU A 341 -17.88 -6.61 0.79
C LEU A 341 -18.26 -6.24 -0.66
N LYS A 342 -19.05 -5.18 -0.84
CA LYS A 342 -19.54 -4.74 -2.15
C LYS A 342 -18.69 -3.59 -2.69
N TYR A 343 -17.63 -3.89 -3.42
CA TYR A 343 -16.88 -2.89 -4.17
C TYR A 343 -17.41 -2.85 -5.61
N ILE A 344 -18.09 -1.76 -5.97
CA ILE A 344 -18.72 -1.61 -7.29
C ILE A 344 -17.69 -1.14 -8.32
N VAL A 345 -16.83 -0.20 -7.90
CA VAL A 345 -15.79 0.39 -8.76
C VAL A 345 -14.46 0.46 -8.02
N ASN A 346 -13.37 0.48 -8.79
CA ASN A 346 -12.03 0.74 -8.24
C ASN A 346 -11.96 2.16 -7.64
N GLY A 347 -11.37 2.28 -6.46
CA GLY A 347 -11.17 3.56 -5.81
C GLY A 347 -10.29 4.54 -6.61
N SER A 348 -9.44 4.05 -7.51
CA SER A 348 -8.65 4.89 -8.43
C SER A 348 -9.53 5.73 -9.35
N PHE A 349 -10.60 5.13 -9.89
CA PHE A 349 -11.58 5.85 -10.71
C PHE A 349 -12.28 6.97 -9.92
N GLN A 350 -12.67 6.70 -8.67
CA GLN A 350 -13.28 7.69 -7.79
C GLN A 350 -12.27 8.82 -7.45
N ALA A 351 -11.04 8.45 -7.11
CA ALA A 351 -9.97 9.39 -6.79
C ALA A 351 -9.62 10.30 -7.98
N ALA A 352 -9.49 9.74 -9.17
CA ALA A 352 -9.25 10.52 -10.40
C ALA A 352 -10.38 11.53 -10.67
N ASN A 353 -11.65 11.12 -10.53
CA ASN A 353 -12.78 12.04 -10.71
C ASN A 353 -12.75 13.20 -9.70
N ILE A 354 -12.40 12.93 -8.43
CA ILE A 354 -12.28 13.97 -7.39
C ILE A 354 -11.16 14.96 -7.74
N ILE A 355 -10.03 14.47 -8.27
CA ILE A 355 -8.89 15.30 -8.68
C ILE A 355 -9.27 16.15 -9.90
N LEU A 356 -9.89 15.55 -10.92
CA LEU A 356 -10.35 16.26 -12.13
C LEU A 356 -11.35 17.36 -11.80
N GLN A 357 -12.32 17.10 -10.93
CA GLN A 357 -13.27 18.12 -10.45
C GLN A 357 -12.61 19.27 -9.68
N GLU A 358 -11.46 19.04 -9.04
CA GLU A 358 -10.72 20.11 -8.37
C GLU A 358 -10.03 21.02 -9.38
N VAL A 359 -9.57 20.48 -10.49
CA VAL A 359 -8.92 21.25 -11.56
C VAL A 359 -9.93 22.12 -12.33
N SER A 360 -11.14 21.59 -12.58
CA SER A 360 -12.18 22.26 -13.37
C SER A 360 -12.89 23.43 -12.65
N LYS A 361 -12.71 23.58 -11.33
CA LYS A 361 -13.20 24.71 -10.53
C LYS A 361 -12.18 25.84 -10.51
#